data_2e2537ab9b57d63ed041381040e278cd
#
_entry.id   2e2537ab9b57d63ed041381040e278cd
#
_cell.length_a   1.000
_cell.length_b   1.000
_cell.length_c   1.000
_cell.angle_alpha   90.00
_cell.angle_beta   90.00
_cell.angle_gamma   90.00
#
_symmetry.space_group_name_H-M   'P 1'
#
loop_
_entity.id
_entity.type
_entity.pdbx_description
1 polymer ?
#
loop_
_entity_poly.entity_id
_entity_poly.type
_entity_poly.pdbx_seq_one_letter_code
_entity_poly.pdbx_strand_id
1 'polypeptide(L)'
;VCMAHGTRRDAKRLYECWGEAVARLDPNVYVACMKGRVTLDSLLPLLKSRAGERVWLLPLLSVVGKHTLQDMAGDGPQSWKHRLEQAGFVCSADLRGLADGPFFAELWMRRLDKAVSALDA
;
A
#
# COMPACT_ATOMS: atom_id res chain seq x y z
N VAL A 1 2.97 1.42 6.70
CA VAL A 1 1.78 1.81 5.93
C VAL A 1 2.00 1.47 4.47
N CYS A 2 1.11 0.67 3.91
CA CYS A 2 1.13 0.29 2.51
C CYS A 2 0.25 1.23 1.70
N MET A 3 0.82 1.85 0.66
CA MET A 3 0.12 2.76 -0.24
C MET A 3 -0.34 2.02 -1.50
N ALA A 4 -1.65 1.90 -1.67
CA ALA A 4 -2.26 1.37 -2.88
C ALA A 4 -2.84 2.49 -3.75
N HIS A 5 -3.03 2.22 -5.05
CA HIS A 5 -3.62 3.20 -5.95
C HIS A 5 -5.07 3.52 -5.57
N GLY A 6 -5.85 2.51 -5.24
CA GLY A 6 -7.26 2.65 -4.96
C GLY A 6 -8.11 2.86 -6.22
N THR A 7 -9.39 3.10 -6.02
CA THR A 7 -10.35 3.36 -7.08
C THR A 7 -11.47 4.27 -6.60
N ARG A 8 -11.99 5.10 -7.50
CA ARG A 8 -13.19 5.91 -7.24
C ARG A 8 -14.48 5.11 -7.46
N ARG A 9 -14.41 4.03 -8.23
CA ARG A 9 -15.52 3.11 -8.43
C ARG A 9 -15.59 2.16 -7.24
N ASP A 10 -16.77 1.76 -6.86
CA ASP A 10 -16.99 0.81 -5.78
C ASP A 10 -16.51 -0.58 -6.22
N ALA A 11 -15.24 -0.83 -6.10
CA ALA A 11 -14.61 -2.11 -6.41
C ALA A 11 -14.83 -3.10 -5.25
N LYS A 12 -16.09 -3.25 -4.83
CA LYS A 12 -16.56 -4.26 -3.88
C LYS A 12 -15.71 -4.34 -2.60
N ARG A 13 -15.31 -3.19 -2.08
CA ARG A 13 -14.52 -3.11 -0.85
C ARG A 13 -13.17 -3.87 -0.89
N LEU A 14 -12.61 -4.06 -2.07
CA LEU A 14 -11.40 -4.85 -2.25
C LEU A 14 -10.26 -4.41 -1.33
N TYR A 15 -9.97 -3.12 -1.28
CA TYR A 15 -8.89 -2.59 -0.47
C TYR A 15 -9.19 -2.62 1.03
N GLU A 16 -10.46 -2.48 1.42
CA GLU A 16 -10.89 -2.64 2.80
C GLU A 16 -10.69 -4.09 3.25
N CYS A 17 -11.18 -5.06 2.49
CA CYS A 17 -10.99 -6.48 2.76
C CYS A 17 -9.51 -6.87 2.80
N TRP A 18 -8.71 -6.27 1.94
CA TRP A 18 -7.27 -6.51 1.92
C TRP A 18 -6.59 -5.95 3.16
N GLY A 19 -6.93 -4.73 3.56
CA GLY A 19 -6.45 -4.13 4.81
C GLY A 19 -6.84 -4.96 6.04
N GLU A 20 -8.08 -5.45 6.11
CA GLU A 20 -8.53 -6.32 7.18
C GLU A 20 -7.78 -7.67 7.21
N ALA A 21 -7.52 -8.26 6.04
CA ALA A 21 -6.77 -9.51 5.94
C ALA A 21 -5.32 -9.35 6.41
N VAL A 22 -4.67 -8.27 6.01
CA VAL A 22 -3.29 -7.97 6.41
C VAL A 22 -3.21 -7.65 7.90
N ALA A 23 -4.16 -6.87 8.44
CA ALA A 23 -4.21 -6.52 9.86
C ALA A 23 -4.40 -7.74 10.78
N ARG A 24 -5.03 -8.81 10.27
CA ARG A 24 -5.13 -10.10 11.01
C ARG A 24 -3.79 -10.83 11.08
N LEU A 25 -2.91 -10.63 10.09
CA LEU A 25 -1.57 -11.23 10.07
C LEU A 25 -0.59 -10.40 10.90
N ASP A 26 -0.65 -9.08 10.78
CA ASP A 26 0.14 -8.13 11.56
C ASP A 26 -0.66 -6.84 11.81
N PRO A 27 -1.07 -6.58 13.07
CA PRO A 27 -1.85 -5.40 13.43
C PRO A 27 -1.10 -4.07 13.25
N ASN A 28 0.20 -4.11 12.99
CA ASN A 28 1.01 -2.92 12.72
C ASN A 28 1.05 -2.56 11.23
N VAL A 29 0.44 -3.37 10.37
CA VAL A 29 0.39 -3.11 8.93
C VAL A 29 -0.96 -2.51 8.56
N TYR A 30 -0.92 -1.35 7.92
CA TYR A 30 -2.08 -0.60 7.47
C TYR A 30 -2.04 -0.46 5.96
N VAL A 31 -3.17 -0.64 5.30
CA VAL A 31 -3.33 -0.40 3.87
C VAL A 31 -4.21 0.83 3.68
N ALA A 32 -3.70 1.80 2.94
CA ALA A 32 -4.48 2.96 2.53
C ALA A 32 -4.28 3.24 1.04
N CYS A 33 -5.23 3.94 0.45
CA CYS A 33 -5.29 4.20 -0.98
C CYS A 33 -5.10 5.68 -1.28
N MET A 34 -4.56 5.98 -2.44
CA MET A 34 -4.51 7.36 -2.95
C MET A 34 -5.90 7.88 -3.29
N LYS A 35 -6.82 6.99 -3.65
CA LYS A 35 -8.21 7.29 -4.03
C LYS A 35 -9.15 6.25 -3.46
N GLY A 36 -10.36 6.66 -3.11
CA GLY A 36 -11.40 5.76 -2.63
C GLY A 36 -11.77 6.02 -1.18
N ARG A 37 -12.19 4.99 -0.46
CA ARG A 37 -12.78 5.11 0.87
C ARG A 37 -11.72 5.11 1.98
N VAL A 38 -10.73 4.24 1.87
CA VAL A 38 -9.64 4.14 2.86
C VAL A 38 -8.44 4.90 2.33
N THR A 39 -8.28 6.13 2.78
CA THR A 39 -7.20 7.03 2.37
C THR A 39 -6.27 7.34 3.54
N LEU A 40 -5.16 8.03 3.28
CA LEU A 40 -4.30 8.51 4.35
C LEU A 40 -5.06 9.41 5.35
N ASP A 41 -6.02 10.21 4.87
CA ASP A 41 -6.84 11.07 5.73
C ASP A 41 -7.68 10.27 6.72
N SER A 42 -8.21 9.12 6.30
CA SER A 42 -8.96 8.23 7.19
C SER A 42 -8.05 7.46 8.15
N LEU A 43 -6.79 7.24 7.79
CA LEU A 43 -5.82 6.50 8.59
C LEU A 43 -5.15 7.36 9.66
N LEU A 44 -4.82 8.61 9.37
CA LEU A 44 -4.10 9.50 10.30
C LEU A 44 -4.73 9.61 11.70
N PRO A 45 -6.06 9.75 11.85
CA PRO A 45 -6.69 9.79 13.17
C PRO A 45 -6.48 8.49 13.98
N LEU A 46 -6.46 7.34 13.30
CA LEU A 46 -6.26 6.04 13.94
C LEU A 46 -4.81 5.85 14.44
N LEU A 47 -3.87 6.48 13.76
CA LEU A 47 -2.45 6.42 14.11
C LEU A 47 -2.03 7.46 15.17
N LYS A 48 -2.89 8.41 15.49
CA LYS A 48 -2.54 9.57 16.33
C LYS A 48 -1.93 9.20 17.69
N SER A 49 -2.39 8.13 18.31
CA SER A 49 -1.86 7.65 19.61
C SER A 49 -0.45 7.08 19.50
N ARG A 50 0.04 6.84 18.30
CA ARG A 50 1.37 6.28 18.00
C ARG A 50 2.35 7.34 17.48
N ALA A 51 2.03 8.62 17.61
CA ALA A 51 2.96 9.69 17.23
C ALA A 51 4.32 9.53 17.93
N GLY A 52 5.40 9.77 17.18
CA GLY A 52 6.77 9.51 17.63
C GLY A 52 7.34 8.17 17.19
N GLU A 53 6.49 7.22 16.78
CA GLU A 53 6.97 5.96 16.25
C GLU A 53 7.49 6.09 14.81
N ARG A 54 8.30 5.12 14.39
CA ARG A 54 8.75 5.01 13.00
C ARG A 54 7.68 4.39 12.14
N VAL A 55 7.38 5.04 11.03
CA VAL A 55 6.48 4.53 9.98
C VAL A 55 7.30 4.18 8.74
N TRP A 56 7.14 2.94 8.27
CA TRP A 56 7.60 2.52 6.96
C TRP A 56 6.49 2.72 5.92
N LEU A 57 6.80 3.42 4.84
CA LEU A 57 5.93 3.56 3.67
C LEU A 57 6.34 2.55 2.61
N LEU A 58 5.38 1.74 2.18
CA LEU A 58 5.60 0.66 1.22
C LEU A 58 4.60 0.81 0.06
N PRO A 59 5.05 0.81 -1.21
CA PRO A 59 4.14 0.88 -2.34
C PRO A 59 3.50 -0.49 -2.60
N LEU A 60 2.17 -0.58 -2.52
CA LEU A 60 1.39 -1.71 -3.06
C LEU A 60 1.10 -1.48 -4.54
N LEU A 61 2.15 -1.25 -5.31
CA LEU A 61 2.15 -1.00 -6.75
C LEU A 61 3.12 -1.95 -7.41
N SER A 62 2.79 -2.43 -8.60
CA SER A 62 3.63 -3.41 -9.29
C SER A 62 5.02 -2.86 -9.58
N VAL A 63 5.11 -1.61 -10.01
CA VAL A 63 6.36 -0.93 -10.33
C VAL A 63 6.43 0.44 -9.65
N VAL A 64 7.64 0.90 -9.39
CA VAL A 64 7.90 2.25 -8.89
C VAL A 64 7.72 3.25 -10.02
N GLY A 65 6.93 4.28 -9.77
CA GLY A 65 6.67 5.35 -10.71
C GLY A 65 6.38 6.67 -9.99
N LYS A 66 5.75 7.60 -10.69
CA LYS A 66 5.41 8.93 -10.18
C LYS A 66 4.72 8.87 -8.81
N HIS A 67 3.75 7.97 -8.65
CA HIS A 67 3.01 7.84 -7.39
C HIS A 67 3.90 7.45 -6.21
N THR A 68 4.84 6.54 -6.40
CA THR A 68 5.80 6.18 -5.35
C THR A 68 6.78 7.31 -5.06
N LEU A 69 7.34 7.92 -6.11
CA LEU A 69 8.41 8.89 -5.96
C LEU A 69 7.92 10.27 -5.51
N GLN A 70 6.74 10.69 -5.94
CA GLN A 70 6.20 12.03 -5.66
C GLN A 70 5.10 12.01 -4.60
N ASP A 71 4.08 11.17 -4.80
CA ASP A 71 2.89 11.22 -3.94
C ASP A 71 3.11 10.46 -2.62
N MET A 72 3.92 9.41 -2.60
CA MET A 72 4.26 8.69 -1.37
C MET A 72 5.48 9.29 -0.68
N ALA A 73 6.63 9.33 -1.35
CA ALA A 73 7.93 9.60 -0.74
C ALA A 73 8.54 10.97 -1.10
N GLY A 74 7.85 11.78 -1.89
CA GLY A 74 8.34 13.10 -2.30
C GLY A 74 8.38 14.13 -1.16
N ASP A 75 9.07 15.24 -1.41
CA ASP A 75 9.22 16.33 -0.43
C ASP A 75 8.06 17.35 -0.46
N GLY A 76 7.11 17.17 -1.38
CA GLY A 76 5.95 18.04 -1.50
C GLY A 76 5.01 17.94 -0.29
N PRO A 77 4.29 19.03 0.07
CA PRO A 77 3.46 19.08 1.27
C PRO A 77 2.26 18.10 1.24
N GLN A 78 1.92 17.60 0.07
CA GLN A 78 0.84 16.62 -0.13
C GLN A 78 1.34 15.18 -0.15
N SER A 79 2.65 14.94 -0.13
CA SER A 79 3.18 13.58 -0.08
C SER A 79 2.83 12.91 1.24
N TRP A 80 2.67 11.59 1.20
CA TRP A 80 2.33 10.82 2.39
C TRP A 80 3.43 10.92 3.45
N LYS A 81 4.70 10.88 3.03
CA LYS A 81 5.84 11.06 3.93
C LYS A 81 5.74 12.39 4.68
N HIS A 82 5.62 13.51 3.96
CA HIS A 82 5.54 14.83 4.58
C HIS A 82 4.35 14.94 5.54
N ARG A 83 3.19 14.45 5.14
CA ARG A 83 1.96 14.50 5.96
C ARG A 83 2.06 13.67 7.25
N LEU A 84 2.70 12.50 7.18
CA LEU A 84 2.97 11.69 8.37
C LEU A 84 4.02 12.34 9.27
N GLU A 85 5.05 12.94 8.71
CA GLU A 85 6.04 13.71 9.48
C GLU A 85 5.42 14.92 10.18
N GLN A 86 4.51 15.64 9.53
CA GLN A 86 3.71 16.69 10.15
C GLN A 86 2.80 16.18 11.27
N ALA A 87 2.35 14.94 11.19
CA ALA A 87 1.58 14.29 12.24
C ALA A 87 2.45 13.72 13.37
N GLY A 88 3.77 13.94 13.33
CA GLY A 88 4.71 13.58 14.40
C GLY A 88 5.37 12.22 14.25
N PHE A 89 5.32 11.60 13.09
CA PHE A 89 6.00 10.31 12.84
C PHE A 89 7.39 10.48 12.26
N VAL A 90 8.24 9.48 12.46
CA VAL A 90 9.53 9.35 11.75
C VAL A 90 9.33 8.45 10.54
N CYS A 91 9.37 9.00 9.33
CA CYS A 91 9.05 8.25 8.11
C CYS A 91 10.29 7.71 7.40
N SER A 92 10.17 6.48 6.92
CA SER A 92 11.10 5.86 5.97
C SER A 92 10.27 5.27 4.82
N ALA A 93 10.77 5.37 3.59
CA ALA A 93 10.09 4.84 2.42
C ALA A 93 10.92 3.74 1.76
N ASP A 94 10.30 2.61 1.44
CA ASP A 94 10.84 1.63 0.52
C ASP A 94 10.38 1.98 -0.89
N LEU A 95 11.31 2.21 -1.80
CA LEU A 95 11.05 2.60 -3.17
C LEU A 95 11.06 1.41 -4.15
N ARG A 96 10.81 0.22 -3.65
CA ARG A 96 10.69 -0.99 -4.47
C ARG A 96 9.23 -1.33 -4.70
N GLY A 97 8.87 -1.63 -5.94
CA GLY A 97 7.55 -2.12 -6.29
C GLY A 97 7.39 -3.62 -5.95
N LEU A 98 6.17 -4.11 -6.02
CA LEU A 98 5.89 -5.54 -5.76
C LEU A 98 6.62 -6.45 -6.75
N ALA A 99 6.80 -6.00 -8.00
CA ALA A 99 7.49 -6.76 -9.04
C ALA A 99 9.02 -6.87 -8.82
N ASP A 100 9.59 -6.03 -7.96
CA ASP A 100 11.01 -6.11 -7.60
C ASP A 100 11.30 -7.25 -6.62
N GLY A 101 10.25 -7.86 -6.04
CA GLY A 101 10.37 -8.96 -5.10
C GLY A 101 10.13 -10.33 -5.74
N PRO A 102 10.81 -11.40 -5.28
CA PRO A 102 10.69 -12.74 -5.85
C PRO A 102 9.28 -13.34 -5.70
N PHE A 103 8.61 -13.06 -4.59
CA PHE A 103 7.29 -13.63 -4.30
C PHE A 103 6.19 -13.21 -5.28
N PHE A 104 6.27 -12.01 -5.84
CA PHE A 104 5.31 -11.53 -6.81
C PHE A 104 5.42 -12.32 -8.13
N ALA A 105 6.63 -12.53 -8.62
CA ALA A 105 6.87 -13.33 -9.81
C ALA A 105 6.39 -14.79 -9.62
N GLU A 106 6.69 -15.40 -8.48
CA GLU A 106 6.22 -16.77 -8.16
C GLU A 106 4.69 -16.85 -8.13
N LEU A 107 4.01 -15.86 -7.55
CA LEU A 107 2.56 -15.82 -7.50
C LEU A 107 1.96 -15.74 -8.91
N TRP A 108 2.54 -14.92 -9.78
CA TRP A 108 2.10 -14.80 -11.17
C TRP A 108 2.34 -16.07 -11.97
N MET A 109 3.50 -16.70 -11.81
CA MET A 109 3.81 -17.98 -12.47
C MET A 109 2.82 -19.07 -12.06
N ARG A 110 2.51 -19.20 -10.78
CA ARG A 110 1.49 -20.16 -10.32
C ARG A 110 0.10 -19.88 -10.90
N ARG A 111 -0.26 -18.62 -11.09
CA ARG A 111 -1.55 -18.24 -11.73
C ARG A 111 -1.55 -18.57 -13.21
N LEU A 112 -0.44 -18.34 -13.90
CA LEU A 112 -0.25 -18.69 -15.31
C LEU A 112 -0.38 -20.21 -15.51
N ASP A 113 0.33 -21.01 -14.72
CA ASP A 113 0.28 -22.46 -14.78
C ASP A 113 -1.15 -23.00 -14.61
N LYS A 114 -1.90 -22.43 -13.64
CA LYS A 114 -3.32 -22.79 -13.46
C LYS A 114 -4.17 -22.43 -14.67
N ALA A 115 -3.94 -21.27 -15.28
CA ALA A 115 -4.69 -20.83 -16.44
C ALA A 115 -4.40 -21.72 -17.66
N VAL A 116 -3.13 -22.03 -17.91
CA VAL A 116 -2.72 -22.94 -18.98
C VAL A 116 -3.33 -24.33 -18.78
N SER A 117 -3.20 -24.91 -17.58
CA SER A 117 -3.78 -26.22 -17.27
C SER A 117 -5.31 -26.26 -17.45
N ALA A 118 -5.99 -25.16 -17.23
CA ALA A 118 -7.44 -25.08 -17.46
C ALA A 118 -7.82 -25.01 -18.94
N LEU A 119 -6.91 -24.55 -19.81
CA LEU A 119 -7.12 -24.56 -21.26
C LEU A 119 -6.90 -25.94 -21.88
N ASP A 120 -6.04 -26.74 -21.27
CA ASP A 120 -5.70 -28.10 -21.73
C ASP A 120 -6.68 -29.16 -21.18
N ALA A 121 -7.58 -28.76 -20.32
CA ALA A 121 -8.64 -29.62 -19.79
C ALA A 121 -9.91 -29.49 -20.63
#